data_c8c8dec36cfbe88c5e50208f85ac6dc0
#
_entry.id   c8c8dec36cfbe88c5e50208f85ac6dc0
#
_cell.length_a   1.000
_cell.length_b   1.000
_cell.length_c   1.000
_cell.angle_alpha   90.00
_cell.angle_beta   90.00
_cell.angle_gamma   90.00
#
_symmetry.space_group_name_H-M   'P 1'
#
loop_
_entity.id
_entity.type
_entity.pdbx_description
1 polymer ?
#
loop_
_entity_poly.entity_id
_entity_poly.type
_entity_poly.pdbx_seq_one_letter_code
_entity_poly.pdbx_strand_id
1 'polypeptide(L)'
;AALWRAARADALEPAALEAAGFAPGAEAAAVLAGLAASAALRAMSAQGAQRLDRLMPPLLAAARASAAPLACLTRLARLVQAVARRSAYLALLDERPAARQRLAALFAESAFLAERVIAQPLLLDDVLDPRIDRLPLRRADIAEELKHALAALDERDPEDELERINELKASLAFRLGLAFRDGRADAPAAARRLAALAEAVVGAVLALAERELAAQHGRLPGEGSGFAVLGYGSLGGAELGFASDLDLVFVYDGARAAAASDGRRPLDGMHWYQRLAQRVVHWLTVLTRGGRLYEVDTRLRPDGSKGLLVTSLDAFAAYQRERAWTWEHQALVRARGIAGDAALHTAFEATRAEILARPRDAAAVRAEVVAMRARWRAERDRSDAALLDLKQGVGALLDIEFLLQGLLLLHAATSPALLRHTATPALVAACAEVGALDAAQAAALDAAHADLLARALTCTLDARSRVVPRDAALDALCARVTAIARACGFDFAKEGVGSRE
;
A
#
# COMPACT_ATOMS: atom_id res chain seq x y z
N ALA A 1 21.93 2.54 -34.03
CA ALA A 1 23.08 3.47 -34.05
C ALA A 1 22.71 4.77 -34.82
N ALA A 2 22.11 4.65 -36.02
CA ALA A 2 21.77 5.82 -36.85
C ALA A 2 20.85 6.81 -36.13
N LEU A 3 19.74 6.35 -35.53
CA LEU A 3 18.78 7.19 -34.81
C LEU A 3 19.43 8.00 -33.67
N TRP A 4 20.29 7.38 -32.88
CA TRP A 4 20.96 8.08 -31.79
C TRP A 4 21.95 9.12 -32.30
N ARG A 5 22.69 8.83 -33.35
CA ARG A 5 23.58 9.81 -33.98
C ARG A 5 22.81 10.98 -34.58
N ALA A 6 21.67 10.73 -35.24
CA ALA A 6 20.80 11.76 -35.75
C ALA A 6 20.21 12.65 -34.63
N ALA A 7 19.80 12.05 -33.50
CA ALA A 7 19.35 12.80 -32.33
C ALA A 7 20.45 13.71 -31.73
N ARG A 8 21.69 13.22 -31.70
CA ARG A 8 22.85 14.00 -31.24
C ARG A 8 23.23 15.16 -32.19
N ALA A 9 22.91 15.00 -33.48
CA ALA A 9 23.19 16.01 -34.51
C ALA A 9 22.01 16.95 -34.77
N ASP A 10 20.92 16.86 -34.00
CA ASP A 10 19.67 17.59 -34.20
C ASP A 10 19.06 17.40 -35.61
N ALA A 11 19.25 16.21 -36.18
CA ALA A 11 18.85 15.84 -37.54
C ALA A 11 17.93 14.60 -37.53
N LEU A 12 17.10 14.45 -36.48
CA LEU A 12 16.24 13.28 -36.29
C LEU A 12 14.90 13.48 -36.97
N GLU A 13 14.62 12.66 -37.99
CA GLU A 13 13.39 12.69 -38.74
C GLU A 13 12.31 11.79 -38.09
N PRO A 14 11.07 12.28 -37.84
CA PRO A 14 9.99 11.47 -37.28
C PRO A 14 9.69 10.20 -38.09
N ALA A 15 9.69 10.27 -39.42
CA ALA A 15 9.48 9.14 -40.32
C ALA A 15 10.49 7.99 -40.12
N ALA A 16 11.75 8.32 -39.79
CA ALA A 16 12.77 7.31 -39.50
C ALA A 16 12.49 6.54 -38.21
N LEU A 17 11.86 7.18 -37.23
CA LEU A 17 11.44 6.54 -35.97
C LEU A 17 10.21 5.65 -36.17
N GLU A 18 9.23 6.08 -36.97
CA GLU A 18 8.08 5.25 -37.31
C GLU A 18 8.52 4.00 -38.07
N ALA A 19 9.38 4.14 -39.07
CA ALA A 19 9.98 3.02 -39.80
C ALA A 19 10.79 2.09 -38.87
N ALA A 20 11.32 2.64 -37.77
CA ALA A 20 12.01 1.87 -36.75
C ALA A 20 11.06 1.25 -35.68
N GLY A 21 9.75 1.43 -35.79
CA GLY A 21 8.75 0.84 -34.88
C GLY A 21 8.42 1.69 -33.65
N PHE A 22 8.74 2.99 -33.67
CA PHE A 22 8.35 3.94 -32.60
C PHE A 22 7.27 4.88 -33.11
N ALA A 23 6.01 4.47 -33.00
CA ALA A 23 4.88 5.28 -33.41
C ALA A 23 4.16 5.89 -32.17
N PRO A 24 3.71 7.15 -32.22
CA PRO A 24 3.92 8.17 -33.27
C PRO A 24 5.38 8.66 -33.32
N GLY A 25 5.93 8.77 -34.54
CA GLY A 25 7.33 9.15 -34.75
C GLY A 25 7.67 10.56 -34.25
N ALA A 26 6.73 11.51 -34.32
CA ALA A 26 6.93 12.87 -33.81
C ALA A 26 7.17 12.89 -32.29
N GLU A 27 6.42 12.11 -31.51
CA GLU A 27 6.60 12.00 -30.07
C GLU A 27 7.92 11.32 -29.72
N ALA A 28 8.25 10.23 -30.43
CA ALA A 28 9.51 9.55 -30.24
C ALA A 28 10.72 10.41 -30.57
N ALA A 29 10.60 11.26 -31.62
CA ALA A 29 11.64 12.24 -31.99
C ALA A 29 11.81 13.29 -30.89
N ALA A 30 10.74 13.83 -30.36
CA ALA A 30 10.77 14.78 -29.25
C ALA A 30 11.45 14.19 -28.00
N VAL A 31 11.17 12.94 -27.66
CA VAL A 31 11.80 12.22 -26.52
C VAL A 31 13.31 12.09 -26.72
N LEU A 32 13.76 11.63 -27.88
CA LEU A 32 15.19 11.43 -28.14
C LEU A 32 15.95 12.74 -28.29
N ALA A 33 15.39 13.74 -28.96
CA ALA A 33 15.98 15.08 -29.07
C ALA A 33 16.07 15.73 -27.70
N GLY A 34 15.00 15.64 -26.87
CA GLY A 34 14.99 16.16 -25.50
C GLY A 34 16.05 15.48 -24.62
N LEU A 35 16.24 14.17 -24.76
CA LEU A 35 17.33 13.45 -24.08
C LEU A 35 18.70 13.97 -24.53
N ALA A 36 18.95 14.03 -25.85
CA ALA A 36 20.23 14.46 -26.41
C ALA A 36 20.61 15.90 -25.99
N ALA A 37 19.59 16.79 -25.89
CA ALA A 37 19.75 18.17 -25.50
C ALA A 37 19.72 18.40 -23.98
N SER A 38 19.55 17.35 -23.17
CA SER A 38 19.37 17.50 -21.71
C SER A 38 20.62 18.03 -20.99
N ALA A 39 20.41 18.82 -19.94
CA ALA A 39 21.50 19.32 -19.09
C ALA A 39 22.28 18.17 -18.43
N ALA A 40 21.60 17.06 -18.11
CA ALA A 40 22.22 15.89 -17.52
C ALA A 40 23.31 15.29 -18.45
N LEU A 41 23.00 15.17 -19.73
CA LEU A 41 23.96 14.65 -20.71
C LEU A 41 25.08 15.63 -21.01
N ARG A 42 24.79 16.93 -21.07
CA ARG A 42 25.84 17.95 -21.25
C ARG A 42 26.86 17.99 -20.10
N ALA A 43 26.42 17.62 -18.89
CA ALA A 43 27.26 17.58 -17.69
C ALA A 43 28.05 16.28 -17.50
N MET A 44 27.95 15.34 -18.44
CA MET A 44 28.67 14.05 -18.39
C MET A 44 30.16 14.22 -18.66
N SER A 45 30.96 13.34 -18.07
CA SER A 45 32.37 13.20 -18.47
C SER A 45 32.48 12.63 -19.89
N ALA A 46 33.62 12.90 -20.57
CA ALA A 46 33.88 12.35 -21.92
C ALA A 46 33.74 10.83 -21.96
N GLN A 47 34.24 10.12 -20.94
CA GLN A 47 34.13 8.66 -20.82
C GLN A 47 32.68 8.23 -20.65
N GLY A 48 31.88 8.95 -19.81
CA GLY A 48 30.45 8.69 -19.64
C GLY A 48 29.66 8.86 -20.95
N ALA A 49 29.95 9.94 -21.69
CA ALA A 49 29.31 10.21 -22.98
C ALA A 49 29.63 9.11 -24.01
N GLN A 50 30.90 8.68 -24.12
CA GLN A 50 31.27 7.57 -25.01
C GLN A 50 30.56 6.24 -24.63
N ARG A 51 30.42 5.96 -23.32
CA ARG A 51 29.72 4.78 -22.86
C ARG A 51 28.24 4.87 -23.19
N LEU A 52 27.61 6.03 -23.00
CA LEU A 52 26.22 6.25 -23.38
C LEU A 52 26.02 6.08 -24.90
N ASP A 53 26.91 6.59 -25.73
CA ASP A 53 26.83 6.45 -27.19
C ASP A 53 26.89 4.99 -27.64
N ARG A 54 27.61 4.12 -26.91
CA ARG A 54 27.60 2.66 -27.13
C ARG A 54 26.32 2.01 -26.60
N LEU A 55 25.82 2.45 -25.45
CA LEU A 55 24.65 1.87 -24.79
C LEU A 55 23.34 2.20 -25.49
N MET A 56 23.18 3.40 -26.04
CA MET A 56 21.91 3.85 -26.63
C MET A 56 21.40 2.97 -27.79
N PRO A 57 22.22 2.53 -28.75
CA PRO A 57 21.74 1.65 -29.80
C PRO A 57 21.11 0.33 -29.28
N PRO A 58 21.74 -0.44 -28.40
CA PRO A 58 21.11 -1.63 -27.83
C PRO A 58 19.91 -1.34 -26.92
N LEU A 59 19.85 -0.20 -26.21
CA LEU A 59 18.65 0.21 -25.49
C LEU A 59 17.47 0.51 -26.42
N LEU A 60 17.70 1.23 -27.51
CA LEU A 60 16.69 1.48 -28.55
C LEU A 60 16.20 0.16 -29.19
N ALA A 61 17.09 -0.79 -29.43
CA ALA A 61 16.70 -2.11 -29.93
C ALA A 61 15.82 -2.87 -28.93
N ALA A 62 16.14 -2.83 -27.65
CA ALA A 62 15.33 -3.44 -26.59
C ALA A 62 13.97 -2.76 -26.45
N ALA A 63 13.92 -1.43 -26.48
CA ALA A 63 12.66 -0.67 -26.44
C ALA A 63 11.77 -1.00 -27.63
N ARG A 64 12.31 -1.08 -28.82
CA ARG A 64 11.58 -1.45 -30.04
C ARG A 64 10.96 -2.85 -29.96
N ALA A 65 11.67 -3.79 -29.36
CA ALA A 65 11.22 -5.18 -29.22
C ALA A 65 10.18 -5.36 -28.10
N SER A 66 9.90 -4.35 -27.31
CA SER A 66 8.96 -4.41 -26.19
C SER A 66 7.50 -4.28 -26.63
N ALA A 67 6.56 -4.63 -25.74
CA ALA A 67 5.12 -4.57 -26.00
C ALA A 67 4.59 -3.12 -26.22
N ALA A 68 5.30 -2.10 -25.70
CA ALA A 68 4.93 -0.69 -25.83
C ALA A 68 6.18 0.17 -26.13
N PRO A 69 6.68 0.20 -27.38
CA PRO A 69 7.95 0.80 -27.74
C PRO A 69 8.12 2.27 -27.33
N LEU A 70 7.12 3.11 -27.60
CA LEU A 70 7.17 4.55 -27.27
C LEU A 70 7.16 4.79 -25.75
N ALA A 71 6.29 4.11 -25.01
CA ALA A 71 6.25 4.22 -23.55
C ALA A 71 7.57 3.74 -22.92
N CYS A 72 8.12 2.63 -23.41
CA CYS A 72 9.43 2.12 -23.00
C CYS A 72 10.54 3.14 -23.28
N LEU A 73 10.59 3.69 -24.49
CA LEU A 73 11.58 4.70 -24.90
C LEU A 73 11.52 5.93 -23.98
N THR A 74 10.31 6.45 -23.73
CA THR A 74 10.11 7.64 -22.88
C THR A 74 10.66 7.40 -21.47
N ARG A 75 10.37 6.25 -20.88
CA ARG A 75 10.82 5.90 -19.53
C ARG A 75 12.33 5.62 -19.49
N LEU A 76 12.88 4.94 -20.51
CA LEU A 76 14.32 4.72 -20.63
C LEU A 76 15.09 6.05 -20.78
N ALA A 77 14.57 7.00 -21.55
CA ALA A 77 15.18 8.32 -21.68
C ALA A 77 15.24 9.05 -20.32
N ARG A 78 14.17 8.98 -19.53
CA ARG A 78 14.14 9.55 -18.18
C ARG A 78 15.12 8.83 -17.22
N LEU A 79 15.20 7.51 -17.29
CA LEU A 79 16.19 6.75 -16.52
C LEU A 79 17.62 7.16 -16.87
N VAL A 80 17.94 7.25 -18.17
CA VAL A 80 19.27 7.67 -18.65
C VAL A 80 19.62 9.06 -18.10
N GLN A 81 18.67 10.01 -18.08
CA GLN A 81 18.87 11.33 -17.47
C GLN A 81 19.16 11.21 -15.97
N ALA A 82 18.41 10.39 -15.24
CA ALA A 82 18.56 10.19 -13.79
C ALA A 82 19.93 9.57 -13.42
N VAL A 83 20.46 8.67 -14.27
CA VAL A 83 21.74 7.98 -14.03
C VAL A 83 22.92 8.56 -14.80
N ALA A 84 22.76 9.63 -15.57
CA ALA A 84 23.77 10.19 -16.46
C ALA A 84 25.12 10.45 -15.76
N ARG A 85 25.09 10.85 -14.48
CA ARG A 85 26.30 11.11 -13.66
C ARG A 85 26.84 9.89 -12.91
N ARG A 86 26.16 8.73 -13.02
CA ARG A 86 26.49 7.48 -12.31
C ARG A 86 27.00 6.44 -13.29
N SER A 87 28.31 6.50 -13.62
CA SER A 87 28.93 5.66 -14.64
C SER A 87 28.78 4.14 -14.41
N ALA A 88 28.62 3.71 -13.16
CA ALA A 88 28.40 2.30 -12.80
C ALA A 88 27.11 1.72 -13.41
N TYR A 89 26.00 2.47 -13.37
CA TYR A 89 24.73 2.01 -13.96
C TYR A 89 24.77 1.95 -15.48
N LEU A 90 25.45 2.92 -16.12
CA LEU A 90 25.64 2.90 -17.56
C LEU A 90 26.53 1.71 -17.98
N ALA A 91 27.59 1.39 -17.19
CA ALA A 91 28.42 0.21 -17.42
C ALA A 91 27.62 -1.08 -17.28
N LEU A 92 26.83 -1.20 -16.22
CA LEU A 92 26.00 -2.36 -15.94
C LEU A 92 25.03 -2.66 -17.09
N LEU A 93 24.35 -1.61 -17.60
CA LEU A 93 23.44 -1.74 -18.73
C LEU A 93 24.18 -1.99 -20.07
N ASP A 94 25.41 -1.47 -20.24
CA ASP A 94 26.23 -1.70 -21.44
C ASP A 94 26.72 -3.16 -21.51
N GLU A 95 27.16 -3.70 -20.37
CA GLU A 95 27.79 -5.02 -20.29
C GLU A 95 26.80 -6.20 -20.21
N ARG A 96 25.53 -5.96 -19.79
CA ARG A 96 24.55 -7.02 -19.54
C ARG A 96 23.32 -6.96 -20.44
N PRO A 97 23.29 -7.69 -21.59
CA PRO A 97 22.14 -7.73 -22.49
C PRO A 97 20.83 -8.18 -21.83
N ALA A 98 20.89 -9.18 -20.95
CA ALA A 98 19.72 -9.66 -20.22
C ALA A 98 19.09 -8.59 -19.31
N ALA A 99 19.92 -7.72 -18.73
CA ALA A 99 19.49 -6.58 -17.94
C ALA A 99 18.67 -5.58 -18.76
N ARG A 100 19.17 -5.24 -19.94
CA ARG A 100 18.47 -4.33 -20.87
C ARG A 100 17.11 -4.87 -21.30
N GLN A 101 17.03 -6.17 -21.59
CA GLN A 101 15.78 -6.82 -21.99
C GLN A 101 14.76 -6.83 -20.86
N ARG A 102 15.16 -7.21 -19.63
CA ARG A 102 14.30 -7.16 -18.45
C ARG A 102 13.82 -5.76 -18.16
N LEU A 103 14.73 -4.78 -18.22
CA LEU A 103 14.39 -3.37 -17.99
C LEU A 103 13.41 -2.86 -19.05
N ALA A 104 13.61 -3.17 -20.33
CA ALA A 104 12.73 -2.78 -21.41
C ALA A 104 11.33 -3.41 -21.28
N ALA A 105 11.25 -4.69 -20.92
CA ALA A 105 9.99 -5.36 -20.61
C ALA A 105 9.26 -4.68 -19.46
N LEU A 106 9.95 -4.45 -18.33
CA LEU A 106 9.41 -3.74 -17.18
C LEU A 106 8.89 -2.35 -17.54
N PHE A 107 9.67 -1.58 -18.30
CA PHE A 107 9.35 -0.21 -18.68
C PHE A 107 8.24 -0.12 -19.73
N ALA A 108 8.04 -1.17 -20.53
CA ALA A 108 6.89 -1.25 -21.42
C ALA A 108 5.57 -1.55 -20.69
N GLU A 109 5.63 -2.43 -19.68
CA GLU A 109 4.46 -3.04 -19.07
C GLU A 109 3.99 -2.36 -17.78
N SER A 110 4.90 -1.76 -16.98
CA SER A 110 4.54 -1.16 -15.70
C SER A 110 5.04 0.27 -15.56
N ALA A 111 4.11 1.24 -15.62
CA ALA A 111 4.44 2.63 -15.39
C ALA A 111 4.87 2.88 -13.94
N PHE A 112 4.19 2.28 -12.97
CA PHE A 112 4.49 2.43 -11.54
C PHE A 112 5.89 1.94 -11.18
N LEU A 113 6.26 0.73 -11.61
CA LEU A 113 7.58 0.17 -11.33
C LEU A 113 8.69 0.94 -12.07
N ALA A 114 8.42 1.37 -13.31
CA ALA A 114 9.36 2.21 -14.06
C ALA A 114 9.64 3.55 -13.35
N GLU A 115 8.59 4.24 -12.86
CA GLU A 115 8.75 5.48 -12.10
C GLU A 115 9.55 5.27 -10.81
N ARG A 116 9.38 4.13 -10.13
CA ARG A 116 10.17 3.77 -8.95
C ARG A 116 11.65 3.62 -9.29
N VAL A 117 11.99 2.92 -10.37
CA VAL A 117 13.39 2.78 -10.82
C VAL A 117 13.99 4.11 -11.24
N ILE A 118 13.22 4.98 -11.90
CA ILE A 118 13.68 6.32 -12.31
C ILE A 118 13.95 7.19 -11.09
N ALA A 119 13.06 7.17 -10.10
CA ALA A 119 13.20 7.96 -8.86
C ALA A 119 14.33 7.42 -7.96
N GLN A 120 14.48 6.09 -7.91
CA GLN A 120 15.47 5.39 -7.09
C GLN A 120 16.29 4.41 -7.94
N PRO A 121 17.33 4.86 -8.64
CA PRO A 121 18.14 4.01 -9.52
C PRO A 121 18.83 2.82 -8.84
N LEU A 122 18.95 2.81 -7.51
CA LEU A 122 19.40 1.65 -6.73
C LEU A 122 18.54 0.40 -6.98
N LEU A 123 17.26 0.57 -7.31
CA LEU A 123 16.36 -0.54 -7.67
C LEU A 123 16.76 -1.26 -8.97
N LEU A 124 17.69 -0.73 -9.76
CA LEU A 124 18.29 -1.46 -10.88
C LEU A 124 19.02 -2.72 -10.41
N ASP A 125 19.61 -2.69 -9.21
CA ASP A 125 20.25 -3.87 -8.65
C ASP A 125 19.22 -4.99 -8.39
N ASP A 126 18.01 -4.64 -7.93
CA ASP A 126 16.90 -5.58 -7.75
C ASP A 126 16.39 -6.15 -9.10
N VAL A 127 16.35 -5.34 -10.16
CA VAL A 127 15.99 -5.85 -11.52
C VAL A 127 16.98 -6.90 -12.00
N LEU A 128 18.23 -6.83 -11.56
CA LEU A 128 19.35 -7.61 -12.04
C LEU A 128 19.74 -8.78 -11.14
N ASP A 129 19.26 -8.77 -9.89
CA ASP A 129 19.58 -9.83 -8.93
C ASP A 129 18.79 -11.11 -9.27
N PRO A 130 19.48 -12.23 -9.58
CA PRO A 130 18.82 -13.52 -9.74
C PRO A 130 18.13 -14.02 -8.45
N ARG A 131 18.50 -13.45 -7.29
CA ARG A 131 17.88 -13.77 -5.99
C ARG A 131 16.56 -13.01 -5.73
N ILE A 132 16.06 -12.23 -6.71
CA ILE A 132 14.75 -11.55 -6.63
C ILE A 132 13.62 -12.50 -6.23
N ASP A 133 13.80 -13.81 -6.43
CA ASP A 133 12.85 -14.84 -6.06
C ASP A 133 12.77 -15.12 -4.54
N ARG A 134 13.77 -14.67 -3.78
CA ARG A 134 13.81 -14.83 -2.32
C ARG A 134 13.14 -13.63 -1.64
N LEU A 135 11.81 -13.60 -1.70
CA LEU A 135 11.04 -12.61 -0.96
C LEU A 135 10.82 -13.08 0.49
N PRO A 136 11.04 -12.20 1.49
CA PRO A 136 10.63 -12.52 2.86
C PRO A 136 9.12 -12.72 2.89
N LEU A 137 8.68 -13.81 3.55
CA LEU A 137 7.29 -14.24 3.53
C LEU A 137 6.51 -13.70 4.73
N ARG A 138 7.19 -13.44 5.84
CA ARG A 138 6.58 -13.08 7.13
C ARG A 138 7.09 -11.74 7.62
N ARG A 139 6.27 -11.06 8.42
CA ARG A 139 6.64 -9.82 9.12
C ARG A 139 7.96 -9.94 9.90
N ALA A 140 8.17 -11.06 10.59
CA ALA A 140 9.38 -11.28 11.36
C ALA A 140 10.65 -11.27 10.50
N ASP A 141 10.59 -11.87 9.32
CA ASP A 141 11.71 -11.93 8.37
C ASP A 141 12.05 -10.52 7.86
N ILE A 142 11.02 -9.70 7.57
CA ILE A 142 11.17 -8.30 7.14
C ILE A 142 11.72 -7.43 8.27
N ALA A 143 11.22 -7.62 9.49
CA ALA A 143 11.69 -6.88 10.66
C ALA A 143 13.17 -7.19 10.99
N GLU A 144 13.61 -8.44 10.81
CA GLU A 144 15.00 -8.82 11.00
C GLU A 144 15.90 -8.21 9.89
N GLU A 145 15.42 -8.19 8.64
CA GLU A 145 16.14 -7.53 7.54
C GLU A 145 16.29 -6.02 7.77
N LEU A 146 15.24 -5.36 8.26
CA LEU A 146 15.29 -3.95 8.70
C LEU A 146 16.29 -3.74 9.82
N LYS A 147 16.25 -4.58 10.86
CA LYS A 147 17.15 -4.51 12.00
C LYS A 147 18.62 -4.66 11.58
N HIS A 148 18.93 -5.62 10.70
CA HIS A 148 20.27 -5.78 10.15
C HIS A 148 20.70 -4.55 9.31
N ALA A 149 19.82 -4.01 8.48
CA ALA A 149 20.10 -2.84 7.66
C ALA A 149 20.39 -1.59 8.51
N LEU A 150 19.67 -1.42 9.62
CA LEU A 150 19.89 -0.31 10.56
C LEU A 150 21.15 -0.52 11.46
N ALA A 151 21.47 -1.76 11.79
CA ALA A 151 22.67 -2.08 12.56
C ALA A 151 23.97 -1.84 11.79
N ALA A 152 23.89 -1.74 10.46
CA ALA A 152 25.04 -1.45 9.59
C ALA A 152 25.37 0.05 9.51
N LEU A 153 24.57 0.94 10.10
CA LEU A 153 24.85 2.38 10.17
C LEU A 153 25.87 2.66 11.27
N ASP A 154 26.94 3.40 10.94
CA ASP A 154 28.00 3.75 11.86
C ASP A 154 27.52 4.71 12.97
N GLU A 155 26.70 5.69 12.60
CA GLU A 155 26.02 6.61 13.50
C GLU A 155 24.50 6.47 13.32
N ARG A 156 23.76 6.53 14.44
CA ARG A 156 22.30 6.44 14.43
C ARG A 156 21.68 7.83 14.35
N ASP A 157 21.92 8.51 13.22
CA ASP A 157 21.17 9.72 12.91
C ASP A 157 19.76 9.36 12.43
N PRO A 158 18.69 10.00 12.96
CA PRO A 158 17.31 9.74 12.59
C PRO A 158 17.01 9.84 11.09
N GLU A 159 17.63 10.81 10.39
CA GLU A 159 17.41 11.00 8.96
C GLU A 159 18.04 9.87 8.14
N ASP A 160 19.26 9.41 8.50
CA ASP A 160 19.93 8.29 7.84
C ASP A 160 19.19 6.97 8.09
N GLU A 161 18.69 6.74 9.33
CA GLU A 161 17.85 5.59 9.63
C GLU A 161 16.57 5.59 8.79
N LEU A 162 15.91 6.74 8.69
CA LEU A 162 14.68 6.89 7.90
C LEU A 162 14.94 6.63 6.40
N GLU A 163 16.04 7.15 5.87
CA GLU A 163 16.43 6.92 4.47
C GLU A 163 16.69 5.43 4.23
N ARG A 164 17.36 4.75 5.17
CA ARG A 164 17.62 3.30 5.09
C ARG A 164 16.35 2.46 5.15
N ILE A 165 15.41 2.83 6.03
CA ILE A 165 14.07 2.19 6.07
C ILE A 165 13.36 2.38 4.73
N ASN A 166 13.43 3.57 4.14
CA ASN A 166 12.76 3.86 2.88
C ASN A 166 13.39 3.11 1.71
N GLU A 167 14.71 2.99 1.64
CA GLU A 167 15.41 2.18 0.64
C GLU A 167 14.97 0.71 0.69
N LEU A 168 14.98 0.11 1.89
CA LEU A 168 14.58 -1.30 2.03
C LEU A 168 13.09 -1.51 1.72
N LYS A 169 12.22 -0.62 2.21
CA LYS A 169 10.79 -0.65 1.87
C LYS A 169 10.59 -0.56 0.34
N ALA A 170 11.31 0.33 -0.33
CA ALA A 170 11.20 0.51 -1.78
C ALA A 170 11.67 -0.74 -2.55
N SER A 171 12.80 -1.34 -2.15
CA SER A 171 13.33 -2.59 -2.71
C SER A 171 12.34 -3.75 -2.54
N LEU A 172 11.84 -3.99 -1.32
CA LEU A 172 10.90 -5.08 -1.05
C LEU A 172 9.57 -4.90 -1.77
N ALA A 173 9.00 -3.68 -1.77
CA ALA A 173 7.76 -3.40 -2.50
C ALA A 173 7.94 -3.55 -4.02
N PHE A 174 9.10 -3.14 -4.55
CA PHE A 174 9.44 -3.29 -5.96
C PHE A 174 9.55 -4.77 -6.36
N ARG A 175 10.27 -5.57 -5.59
CA ARG A 175 10.43 -7.02 -5.80
C ARG A 175 9.09 -7.75 -5.71
N LEU A 176 8.20 -7.35 -4.78
CA LEU A 176 6.82 -7.86 -4.71
C LEU A 176 6.02 -7.51 -5.97
N GLY A 177 6.16 -6.28 -6.48
CA GLY A 177 5.51 -5.86 -7.72
C GLY A 177 5.95 -6.69 -8.93
N LEU A 178 7.26 -6.98 -9.04
CA LEU A 178 7.79 -7.87 -10.06
C LEU A 178 7.25 -9.30 -9.92
N ALA A 179 7.26 -9.85 -8.69
CA ALA A 179 6.78 -11.21 -8.45
C ALA A 179 5.27 -11.37 -8.74
N PHE A 180 4.47 -10.35 -8.39
CA PHE A 180 3.04 -10.34 -8.72
C PHE A 180 2.81 -10.26 -10.23
N ARG A 181 3.49 -9.36 -10.93
CA ARG A 181 3.37 -9.21 -12.38
C ARG A 181 3.78 -10.48 -13.15
N ASP A 182 4.84 -11.15 -12.68
CA ASP A 182 5.36 -12.38 -13.29
C ASP A 182 4.52 -13.63 -12.89
N GLY A 183 3.42 -13.47 -12.17
CA GLY A 183 2.55 -14.58 -11.72
C GLY A 183 3.17 -15.48 -10.64
N ARG A 184 4.30 -15.07 -10.03
CA ARG A 184 4.97 -15.81 -8.93
C ARG A 184 4.35 -15.55 -7.56
N ALA A 185 3.53 -14.53 -7.44
CA ALA A 185 2.70 -14.25 -6.28
C ALA A 185 1.28 -13.93 -6.75
N ASP A 186 0.27 -14.55 -6.14
CA ASP A 186 -1.11 -14.16 -6.33
C ASP A 186 -1.44 -12.85 -5.60
N ALA A 187 -2.57 -12.25 -5.91
CA ALA A 187 -2.97 -10.96 -5.35
C ALA A 187 -3.15 -10.99 -3.83
N PRO A 188 -3.83 -11.97 -3.22
CA PRO A 188 -3.91 -12.09 -1.77
C PRO A 188 -2.56 -12.25 -1.08
N ALA A 189 -1.63 -13.03 -1.66
CA ALA A 189 -0.29 -13.19 -1.10
C ALA A 189 0.54 -11.90 -1.22
N ALA A 190 0.46 -11.19 -2.36
CA ALA A 190 1.13 -9.92 -2.54
C ALA A 190 0.61 -8.87 -1.55
N ALA A 191 -0.70 -8.76 -1.38
CA ALA A 191 -1.33 -7.82 -0.46
C ALA A 191 -0.98 -8.11 1.01
N ARG A 192 -0.96 -9.39 1.43
CA ARG A 192 -0.51 -9.78 2.78
C ARG A 192 0.95 -9.40 3.03
N ARG A 193 1.83 -9.59 2.05
CA ARG A 193 3.26 -9.23 2.18
C ARG A 193 3.47 -7.73 2.23
N LEU A 194 2.70 -6.95 1.46
CA LEU A 194 2.71 -5.48 1.54
C LEU A 194 2.25 -4.99 2.91
N ALA A 195 1.22 -5.62 3.50
CA ALA A 195 0.79 -5.32 4.85
C ALA A 195 1.87 -5.67 5.88
N ALA A 196 2.50 -6.84 5.77
CA ALA A 196 3.62 -7.25 6.64
C ALA A 196 4.81 -6.28 6.55
N LEU A 197 5.12 -5.78 5.34
CA LEU A 197 6.13 -4.76 5.12
C LEU A 197 5.76 -3.45 5.82
N ALA A 198 4.52 -2.99 5.67
CA ALA A 198 4.04 -1.78 6.34
C ALA A 198 4.11 -1.90 7.86
N GLU A 199 3.71 -3.04 8.43
CA GLU A 199 3.81 -3.31 9.88
C GLU A 199 5.26 -3.27 10.39
N ALA A 200 6.19 -3.88 9.64
CA ALA A 200 7.60 -3.86 10.01
C ALA A 200 8.18 -2.43 9.95
N VAL A 201 7.82 -1.66 8.92
CA VAL A 201 8.20 -0.24 8.79
C VAL A 201 7.62 0.60 9.92
N VAL A 202 6.32 0.45 10.24
CA VAL A 202 5.70 1.17 11.36
C VAL A 202 6.38 0.83 12.69
N GLY A 203 6.75 -0.45 12.89
CA GLY A 203 7.50 -0.88 14.07
C GLY A 203 8.89 -0.23 14.16
N ALA A 204 9.62 -0.15 13.05
CA ALA A 204 10.93 0.51 13.01
C ALA A 204 10.83 2.02 13.26
N VAL A 205 9.83 2.68 12.65
CA VAL A 205 9.56 4.11 12.85
C VAL A 205 9.13 4.41 14.29
N LEU A 206 8.32 3.54 14.90
CA LEU A 206 7.94 3.67 16.31
C LEU A 206 9.18 3.60 17.21
N ALA A 207 10.07 2.62 16.99
CA ALA A 207 11.30 2.47 17.77
C ALA A 207 12.23 3.69 17.61
N LEU A 208 12.32 4.28 16.40
CA LEU A 208 13.04 5.52 16.14
C LEU A 208 12.43 6.68 16.94
N ALA A 209 11.12 6.88 16.84
CA ALA A 209 10.39 7.95 17.51
C ALA A 209 10.49 7.86 19.04
N GLU A 210 10.37 6.65 19.61
CA GLU A 210 10.55 6.39 21.05
C GLU A 210 11.96 6.74 21.53
N ARG A 211 12.98 6.37 20.77
CA ARG A 211 14.38 6.65 21.12
C ARG A 211 14.67 8.16 21.11
N GLU A 212 14.21 8.88 20.09
CA GLU A 212 14.38 10.33 20.03
C GLU A 212 13.63 11.07 21.16
N LEU A 213 12.38 10.64 21.42
CA LEU A 213 11.58 11.23 22.49
C LEU A 213 12.23 10.98 23.86
N ALA A 214 12.69 9.74 24.08
CA ALA A 214 13.40 9.37 25.31
C ALA A 214 14.71 10.14 25.51
N ALA A 215 15.46 10.43 24.45
CA ALA A 215 16.67 11.22 24.53
C ALA A 215 16.41 12.67 25.02
N GLN A 216 15.26 13.23 24.71
CA GLN A 216 14.88 14.62 25.10
C GLN A 216 14.13 14.66 26.43
N HIS A 217 13.21 13.73 26.66
CA HIS A 217 12.22 13.78 27.74
C HIS A 217 12.32 12.63 28.74
N GLY A 218 13.21 11.64 28.50
CA GLY A 218 13.27 10.42 29.29
C GLY A 218 12.12 9.46 28.96
N ARG A 219 11.98 8.44 29.80
CA ARG A 219 10.97 7.38 29.66
C ARG A 219 9.93 7.50 30.77
N LEU A 220 8.73 7.02 30.47
CA LEU A 220 7.70 6.84 31.50
C LEU A 220 8.02 5.60 32.32
N PRO A 221 7.65 5.55 33.63
CA PRO A 221 7.84 4.38 34.47
C PRO A 221 7.01 3.19 34.00
N GLY A 222 7.50 1.97 34.31
CA GLY A 222 6.84 0.71 33.99
C GLY A 222 7.53 -0.08 32.88
N GLU A 223 7.10 -1.33 32.67
CA GLU A 223 7.63 -2.21 31.63
C GLU A 223 7.02 -1.86 30.25
N GLY A 224 7.83 -1.99 29.20
CA GLY A 224 7.42 -1.65 27.84
C GLY A 224 7.18 -0.14 27.61
N SER A 225 6.72 0.23 26.45
CA SER A 225 6.42 1.63 26.13
C SER A 225 5.06 2.09 26.67
N GLY A 226 4.14 1.16 26.93
CA GLY A 226 2.76 1.47 27.24
C GLY A 226 2.04 2.16 26.07
N PHE A 227 2.48 1.95 24.85
CA PHE A 227 1.92 2.55 23.63
C PHE A 227 1.72 1.49 22.55
N ALA A 228 0.62 1.56 21.82
CA ALA A 228 0.34 0.66 20.72
C ALA A 228 -0.22 1.39 19.51
N VAL A 229 0.17 0.90 18.34
CA VAL A 229 -0.35 1.31 17.04
C VAL A 229 -1.32 0.23 16.55
N LEU A 230 -2.53 0.65 16.25
CA LEU A 230 -3.58 -0.19 15.70
C LEU A 230 -3.72 0.11 14.20
N GLY A 231 -3.69 -0.94 13.38
CA GLY A 231 -3.97 -0.86 11.94
C GLY A 231 -5.43 -1.19 11.67
N TYR A 232 -6.06 -0.37 10.84
CA TYR A 232 -7.44 -0.52 10.39
C TYR A 232 -7.51 -0.75 8.87
N GLY A 233 -8.70 -0.88 8.34
CA GLY A 233 -8.96 -0.94 6.91
C GLY A 233 -8.14 -2.01 6.17
N SER A 234 -7.47 -1.63 5.09
CA SER A 234 -6.63 -2.56 4.30
C SER A 234 -5.42 -3.08 5.08
N LEU A 235 -4.82 -2.25 5.95
CA LEU A 235 -3.71 -2.66 6.80
C LEU A 235 -4.17 -3.64 7.88
N GLY A 236 -5.27 -3.32 8.57
CA GLY A 236 -5.84 -4.19 9.60
C GLY A 236 -6.32 -5.53 9.03
N GLY A 237 -6.88 -5.54 7.82
CA GLY A 237 -7.25 -6.73 7.07
C GLY A 237 -6.09 -7.51 6.44
N ALA A 238 -4.85 -7.04 6.59
CA ALA A 238 -3.67 -7.59 5.92
C ALA A 238 -3.80 -7.69 4.39
N GLU A 239 -4.41 -6.66 3.77
CA GLU A 239 -4.74 -6.61 2.33
C GLU A 239 -4.28 -5.29 1.70
N LEU A 240 -3.05 -4.86 2.00
CA LEU A 240 -2.52 -3.57 1.57
C LEU A 240 -2.16 -3.60 0.07
N GLY A 241 -2.45 -2.50 -0.65
CA GLY A 241 -2.01 -2.30 -2.03
C GLY A 241 -0.69 -1.53 -2.12
N PHE A 242 -0.06 -1.51 -3.32
CA PHE A 242 1.23 -0.85 -3.56
C PHE A 242 1.25 0.67 -3.32
N ALA A 243 0.09 1.32 -3.37
CA ALA A 243 -0.06 2.77 -3.16
C ALA A 243 -1.15 3.08 -2.13
N SER A 244 -1.41 2.15 -1.20
CA SER A 244 -2.37 2.37 -0.13
C SER A 244 -1.77 3.26 0.95
N ASP A 245 -2.62 4.12 1.51
CA ASP A 245 -2.43 4.78 2.78
C ASP A 245 -2.56 3.81 3.96
N LEU A 246 -2.12 4.24 5.13
CA LEU A 246 -2.24 3.49 6.38
C LEU A 246 -3.32 4.13 7.26
N ASP A 247 -4.38 3.38 7.53
CA ASP A 247 -5.37 3.75 8.54
C ASP A 247 -4.84 3.38 9.92
N LEU A 248 -4.45 4.38 10.73
CA LEU A 248 -3.82 4.17 12.03
C LEU A 248 -4.62 4.80 13.17
N VAL A 249 -4.70 4.07 14.28
CA VAL A 249 -5.19 4.58 15.57
C VAL A 249 -4.16 4.29 16.64
N PHE A 250 -3.91 5.27 17.52
CA PHE A 250 -2.91 5.18 18.58
C PHE A 250 -3.59 5.05 19.93
N VAL A 251 -3.19 4.04 20.70
CA VAL A 251 -3.68 3.83 22.06
C VAL A 251 -2.54 3.72 23.06
N TYR A 252 -2.79 4.09 24.30
CA TYR A 252 -1.81 4.01 25.38
C TYR A 252 -2.40 3.45 26.68
N ASP A 253 -1.52 3.05 27.59
CA ASP A 253 -1.87 2.62 28.94
C ASP A 253 -2.31 3.80 29.80
N GLY A 254 -3.61 3.89 30.08
CA GLY A 254 -4.22 4.97 30.86
C GLY A 254 -3.66 5.11 32.27
N ALA A 255 -3.14 4.02 32.87
CA ALA A 255 -2.52 4.06 34.20
C ALA A 255 -1.26 4.94 34.25
N ARG A 256 -0.61 5.15 33.10
CA ARG A 256 0.59 5.99 32.99
C ARG A 256 0.30 7.44 32.61
N ALA A 257 -0.96 7.85 32.41
CA ALA A 257 -1.33 9.17 31.94
C ALA A 257 -0.81 10.32 32.82
N ALA A 258 -0.86 10.14 34.14
CA ALA A 258 -0.40 11.12 35.14
C ALA A 258 1.08 10.94 35.57
N ALA A 259 1.76 9.87 35.11
CA ALA A 259 3.15 9.63 35.45
C ALA A 259 4.06 10.64 34.73
N ALA A 260 5.15 11.06 35.39
CA ALA A 260 6.17 11.91 34.77
C ALA A 260 7.30 11.07 34.20
N SER A 261 7.81 11.45 33.02
CA SER A 261 9.02 10.87 32.45
C SER A 261 10.28 11.34 33.20
N ASP A 262 11.36 10.56 33.13
CA ASP A 262 12.59 10.72 33.95
C ASP A 262 13.70 11.55 33.28
N GLY A 263 13.42 12.24 32.18
CA GLY A 263 14.43 13.01 31.44
C GLY A 263 14.69 14.43 31.97
N ARG A 264 15.59 15.13 31.30
CA ARG A 264 15.92 16.53 31.63
C ARG A 264 14.76 17.51 31.46
N ARG A 265 13.80 17.17 30.61
CA ARG A 265 12.56 17.96 30.33
C ARG A 265 11.39 17.00 30.48
N PRO A 266 11.01 16.65 31.70
CA PRO A 266 9.97 15.65 31.92
C PRO A 266 8.63 16.09 31.35
N LEU A 267 7.85 15.13 30.89
CA LEU A 267 6.49 15.28 30.42
C LEU A 267 5.59 14.36 31.24
N ASP A 268 4.36 14.77 31.48
CA ASP A 268 3.32 13.80 31.92
C ASP A 268 3.02 12.79 30.79
N GLY A 269 2.48 11.63 31.18
CA GLY A 269 2.29 10.53 30.25
C GLY A 269 1.37 10.86 29.09
N MET A 270 0.32 11.65 29.30
CA MET A 270 -0.59 12.02 28.21
C MET A 270 0.15 12.87 27.15
N HIS A 271 0.91 13.86 27.55
CA HIS A 271 1.70 14.69 26.63
C HIS A 271 2.84 13.89 25.97
N TRP A 272 3.45 12.94 26.71
CA TRP A 272 4.48 12.07 26.19
C TRP A 272 3.94 11.19 25.04
N TYR A 273 2.80 10.53 25.24
CA TYR A 273 2.14 9.72 24.22
C TYR A 273 1.64 10.53 23.03
N GLN A 274 1.10 11.72 23.29
CA GLN A 274 0.69 12.64 22.22
C GLN A 274 1.87 13.01 21.31
N ARG A 275 3.02 13.34 21.89
CA ARG A 275 4.23 13.66 21.12
C ARG A 275 4.78 12.44 20.39
N LEU A 276 4.73 11.26 21.00
CA LEU A 276 5.14 10.02 20.35
C LEU A 276 4.30 9.75 19.10
N ALA A 277 2.98 9.82 19.20
CA ALA A 277 2.08 9.63 18.05
C ALA A 277 2.35 10.66 16.94
N GLN A 278 2.53 11.94 17.30
CA GLN A 278 2.85 13.00 16.35
C GLN A 278 4.18 12.71 15.63
N ARG A 279 5.19 12.21 16.34
CA ARG A 279 6.49 11.88 15.77
C ARG A 279 6.43 10.67 14.85
N VAL A 280 5.66 9.65 15.21
CA VAL A 280 5.40 8.49 14.34
C VAL A 280 4.74 8.94 13.03
N VAL A 281 3.69 9.75 13.10
CA VAL A 281 3.03 10.29 11.90
C VAL A 281 4.00 11.14 11.07
N HIS A 282 4.79 12.00 11.73
CA HIS A 282 5.79 12.82 11.04
C HIS A 282 6.78 11.96 10.26
N TRP A 283 7.41 10.97 10.89
CA TRP A 283 8.41 10.11 10.24
C TRP A 283 7.83 9.22 9.12
N LEU A 284 6.55 8.82 9.23
CA LEU A 284 5.89 8.09 8.15
C LEU A 284 5.59 8.98 6.93
N THR A 285 5.32 10.28 7.14
CA THR A 285 4.80 11.18 6.11
C THR A 285 5.82 12.19 5.57
N VAL A 286 6.94 12.40 6.26
CA VAL A 286 7.99 13.34 5.82
C VAL A 286 8.58 12.92 4.48
N LEU A 287 8.85 13.91 3.63
CA LEU A 287 9.44 13.68 2.31
C LEU A 287 10.96 13.58 2.44
N THR A 288 11.51 12.40 2.21
CA THR A 288 12.95 12.13 2.13
C THR A 288 13.42 12.13 0.67
N ARG A 289 14.70 11.90 0.42
CA ARG A 289 15.25 11.72 -0.94
C ARG A 289 14.61 10.52 -1.66
N GLY A 290 14.28 9.47 -0.92
CA GLY A 290 13.59 8.29 -1.42
C GLY A 290 12.06 8.44 -1.55
N GLY A 291 11.50 9.61 -1.27
CA GLY A 291 10.08 9.86 -1.15
C GLY A 291 9.61 9.70 0.30
N ARG A 292 8.30 9.62 0.51
CA ARG A 292 7.75 9.34 1.85
C ARG A 292 7.52 7.84 2.06
N LEU A 293 7.55 7.42 3.32
CA LEU A 293 7.28 6.03 3.65
C LEU A 293 5.83 5.68 3.32
N TYR A 294 4.87 6.36 3.93
CA TYR A 294 3.44 6.15 3.69
C TYR A 294 2.65 7.46 3.86
N GLU A 295 1.50 7.55 3.20
CA GLU A 295 0.41 8.43 3.62
C GLU A 295 -0.28 7.80 4.83
N VAL A 296 -0.74 8.63 5.78
CA VAL A 296 -1.36 8.17 7.02
C VAL A 296 -2.73 8.81 7.20
N ASP A 297 -3.75 7.99 7.45
CA ASP A 297 -5.07 8.42 7.85
C ASP A 297 -5.33 8.02 9.31
N THR A 298 -5.64 9.01 10.14
CA THR A 298 -5.93 8.80 11.57
C THR A 298 -7.39 9.08 11.94
N ARG A 299 -8.28 9.24 10.95
CA ARG A 299 -9.67 9.66 11.17
C ARG A 299 -10.56 8.60 11.78
N LEU A 300 -10.14 7.33 11.83
CA LEU A 300 -10.87 6.23 12.47
C LEU A 300 -10.73 6.20 14.01
N ARG A 301 -9.99 7.16 14.59
CA ARG A 301 -9.90 7.33 16.04
C ARG A 301 -11.20 7.89 16.65
N PRO A 302 -11.46 7.71 17.96
CA PRO A 302 -12.62 8.30 18.64
C PRO A 302 -12.79 9.79 18.33
N ASP A 303 -14.03 10.20 18.07
CA ASP A 303 -14.41 11.56 17.64
C ASP A 303 -13.76 12.04 16.32
N GLY A 304 -13.17 11.13 15.54
CA GLY A 304 -12.58 11.40 14.22
C GLY A 304 -11.51 12.49 14.24
N SER A 305 -11.54 13.41 13.28
CA SER A 305 -10.57 14.52 13.20
C SER A 305 -10.66 15.53 14.36
N LYS A 306 -11.77 15.55 15.11
CA LYS A 306 -11.97 16.44 16.27
C LYS A 306 -11.38 15.87 17.55
N GLY A 307 -11.18 14.55 17.63
CA GLY A 307 -10.61 13.86 18.79
C GLY A 307 -9.09 14.02 18.88
N LEU A 308 -8.54 13.71 20.07
CA LEU A 308 -7.09 13.67 20.28
C LEU A 308 -6.46 12.61 19.36
N LEU A 309 -5.22 12.83 18.94
CA LEU A 309 -4.49 11.89 18.09
C LEU A 309 -4.26 10.53 18.77
N VAL A 310 -4.15 10.55 20.10
CA VAL A 310 -3.94 9.35 20.92
C VAL A 310 -4.97 9.29 22.03
N THR A 311 -5.44 8.11 22.38
CA THR A 311 -6.43 7.89 23.46
C THR A 311 -5.96 6.76 24.39
N SER A 312 -6.32 6.79 25.68
CA SER A 312 -6.10 5.62 26.53
C SER A 312 -6.98 4.47 26.07
N LEU A 313 -6.52 3.24 26.27
CA LEU A 313 -7.32 2.06 25.90
C LEU A 313 -8.67 2.01 26.62
N ASP A 314 -8.72 2.46 27.88
CA ASP A 314 -9.96 2.52 28.65
C ASP A 314 -10.94 3.55 28.07
N ALA A 315 -10.47 4.74 27.68
CA ALA A 315 -11.29 5.75 27.04
C ALA A 315 -11.75 5.30 25.65
N PHE A 316 -10.89 4.62 24.89
CA PHE A 316 -11.26 3.97 23.63
C PHE A 316 -12.38 2.95 23.85
N ALA A 317 -12.24 2.07 24.84
CA ALA A 317 -13.25 1.06 25.17
C ALA A 317 -14.58 1.69 25.58
N ALA A 318 -14.56 2.71 26.43
CA ALA A 318 -15.76 3.45 26.84
C ALA A 318 -16.46 4.09 25.64
N TYR A 319 -15.69 4.78 24.77
CA TYR A 319 -16.21 5.36 23.53
C TYR A 319 -16.90 4.32 22.66
N GLN A 320 -16.26 3.18 22.41
CA GLN A 320 -16.81 2.12 21.58
C GLN A 320 -18.07 1.47 22.18
N ARG A 321 -18.19 1.44 23.51
CA ARG A 321 -19.39 0.90 24.19
C ARG A 321 -20.58 1.83 24.16
N GLU A 322 -20.36 3.14 24.25
CA GLU A 322 -21.39 4.11 24.61
C GLU A 322 -21.74 5.08 23.48
N ARG A 323 -20.79 5.39 22.59
CA ARG A 323 -20.90 6.51 21.65
C ARG A 323 -20.68 6.12 20.19
N ALA A 324 -19.97 5.02 19.94
CA ALA A 324 -19.61 4.62 18.59
C ALA A 324 -20.84 4.19 17.77
N TRP A 325 -20.82 4.56 16.51
CA TRP A 325 -21.84 4.19 15.53
C TRP A 325 -21.57 2.79 14.96
N THR A 326 -22.57 2.15 14.37
CA THR A 326 -22.42 0.83 13.74
C THR A 326 -21.30 0.81 12.70
N TRP A 327 -21.10 1.86 11.92
CA TRP A 327 -20.00 1.93 10.95
C TRP A 327 -18.60 1.93 11.60
N GLU A 328 -18.46 2.45 12.83
CA GLU A 328 -17.20 2.37 13.59
C GLU A 328 -16.96 0.94 14.08
N HIS A 329 -18.01 0.24 14.49
CA HIS A 329 -17.94 -1.18 14.78
C HIS A 329 -17.62 -2.03 13.53
N GLN A 330 -18.12 -1.66 12.33
CA GLN A 330 -17.71 -2.26 11.09
C GLN A 330 -16.19 -2.06 10.84
N ALA A 331 -15.68 -0.84 11.04
CA ALA A 331 -14.25 -0.56 10.93
C ALA A 331 -13.43 -1.39 11.93
N LEU A 332 -13.95 -1.58 13.16
CA LEU A 332 -13.32 -2.37 14.22
C LEU A 332 -13.20 -3.87 13.85
N VAL A 333 -14.06 -4.40 12.96
CA VAL A 333 -13.91 -5.78 12.44
C VAL A 333 -12.53 -5.99 11.83
N ARG A 334 -12.02 -5.00 11.11
CA ARG A 334 -10.71 -5.04 10.43
C ARG A 334 -9.65 -4.23 11.19
N ALA A 335 -9.68 -4.28 12.53
CA ALA A 335 -8.71 -3.61 13.38
C ALA A 335 -7.87 -4.63 14.14
N ARG A 336 -6.55 -4.39 14.26
CA ARG A 336 -5.61 -5.21 15.04
C ARG A 336 -4.38 -4.41 15.46
N GLY A 337 -3.70 -4.87 16.52
CA GLY A 337 -2.41 -4.34 16.93
C GLY A 337 -1.33 -4.64 15.89
N ILE A 338 -0.57 -3.63 15.45
CA ILE A 338 0.47 -3.79 14.42
C ILE A 338 1.87 -3.44 14.91
N ALA A 339 2.02 -2.54 15.87
CA ALA A 339 3.30 -2.18 16.47
C ALA A 339 3.12 -1.67 17.90
N GLY A 340 4.15 -1.76 18.74
CA GLY A 340 4.15 -1.28 20.11
C GLY A 340 4.02 -2.40 21.15
N ASP A 341 3.41 -2.09 22.28
CA ASP A 341 3.37 -2.93 23.46
C ASP A 341 2.45 -4.15 23.30
N ALA A 342 2.99 -5.35 23.50
CA ALA A 342 2.26 -6.61 23.33
C ALA A 342 1.12 -6.77 24.36
N ALA A 343 1.27 -6.25 25.57
CA ALA A 343 0.22 -6.30 26.58
C ALA A 343 -0.98 -5.43 26.16
N LEU A 344 -0.72 -4.24 25.60
CA LEU A 344 -1.78 -3.39 25.03
C LEU A 344 -2.46 -4.03 23.81
N HIS A 345 -1.71 -4.74 22.96
CA HIS A 345 -2.32 -5.49 21.86
C HIS A 345 -3.28 -6.55 22.37
N THR A 346 -2.88 -7.32 23.41
CA THR A 346 -3.73 -8.34 24.03
C THR A 346 -4.98 -7.72 24.65
N ALA A 347 -4.83 -6.61 25.36
CA ALA A 347 -5.94 -5.89 25.98
C ALA A 347 -6.88 -5.25 24.93
N PHE A 348 -6.33 -4.74 23.84
CA PHE A 348 -7.11 -4.24 22.70
C PHE A 348 -7.93 -5.36 22.05
N GLU A 349 -7.34 -6.51 21.78
CA GLU A 349 -8.07 -7.66 21.20
C GLU A 349 -9.19 -8.15 22.11
N ALA A 350 -8.99 -8.14 23.41
CA ALA A 350 -10.05 -8.47 24.38
C ALA A 350 -11.19 -7.44 24.32
N THR A 351 -10.86 -6.13 24.30
CA THR A 351 -11.82 -5.04 24.14
C THR A 351 -12.57 -5.12 22.82
N ARG A 352 -11.86 -5.36 21.70
CA ARG A 352 -12.44 -5.54 20.39
C ARG A 352 -13.42 -6.71 20.36
N ALA A 353 -13.03 -7.84 20.92
CA ALA A 353 -13.86 -9.04 21.00
C ALA A 353 -15.15 -8.79 21.84
N GLU A 354 -15.03 -8.13 23.00
CA GLU A 354 -16.17 -7.75 23.83
C GLU A 354 -17.18 -6.89 23.06
N ILE A 355 -16.68 -5.85 22.38
CA ILE A 355 -17.54 -4.89 21.66
C ILE A 355 -18.24 -5.55 20.48
N LEU A 356 -17.52 -6.34 19.70
CA LEU A 356 -18.07 -7.00 18.50
C LEU A 356 -19.00 -8.15 18.85
N ALA A 357 -18.82 -8.84 19.97
CA ALA A 357 -19.68 -9.91 20.45
C ALA A 357 -20.99 -9.44 21.10
N ARG A 358 -21.24 -8.13 21.23
CA ARG A 358 -22.49 -7.62 21.82
C ARG A 358 -23.68 -8.03 20.95
N PRO A 359 -24.76 -8.57 21.56
CA PRO A 359 -26.01 -8.84 20.85
C PRO A 359 -26.57 -7.55 20.19
N ARG A 360 -27.02 -7.67 18.96
CA ARG A 360 -27.56 -6.54 18.17
C ARG A 360 -28.88 -6.93 17.52
N ASP A 361 -29.73 -5.93 17.31
CA ASP A 361 -30.91 -6.12 16.46
C ASP A 361 -30.49 -6.34 15.01
N ALA A 362 -30.88 -7.48 14.45
CA ALA A 362 -30.46 -7.87 13.13
C ALA A 362 -31.02 -6.99 12.01
N ALA A 363 -32.26 -6.47 12.18
CA ALA A 363 -32.88 -5.59 11.20
C ALA A 363 -32.18 -4.22 11.18
N ALA A 364 -31.88 -3.68 12.39
CA ALA A 364 -31.15 -2.42 12.52
C ALA A 364 -29.75 -2.51 11.92
N VAL A 365 -28.98 -3.56 12.23
CA VAL A 365 -27.62 -3.74 11.65
C VAL A 365 -27.69 -3.80 10.13
N ARG A 366 -28.60 -4.58 9.55
CA ARG A 366 -28.73 -4.66 8.09
C ARG A 366 -29.06 -3.30 7.47
N ALA A 367 -30.02 -2.58 8.07
CA ALA A 367 -30.43 -1.27 7.57
C ALA A 367 -29.28 -0.24 7.62
N GLU A 368 -28.55 -0.18 8.73
CA GLU A 368 -27.45 0.77 8.92
C GLU A 368 -26.26 0.47 8.04
N VAL A 369 -25.88 -0.81 7.89
CA VAL A 369 -24.79 -1.24 6.99
C VAL A 369 -25.13 -0.92 5.54
N VAL A 370 -26.36 -1.21 5.08
CA VAL A 370 -26.81 -0.88 3.73
C VAL A 370 -26.85 0.65 3.51
N ALA A 371 -27.38 1.41 4.45
CA ALA A 371 -27.45 2.87 4.36
C ALA A 371 -26.04 3.49 4.29
N MET A 372 -25.10 3.02 5.12
CA MET A 372 -23.71 3.50 5.09
C MET A 372 -23.04 3.17 3.74
N ARG A 373 -23.27 1.96 3.22
CA ARG A 373 -22.70 1.56 1.92
C ARG A 373 -23.27 2.40 0.77
N ALA A 374 -24.57 2.69 0.79
CA ALA A 374 -25.21 3.55 -0.19
C ALA A 374 -24.64 4.98 -0.15
N ARG A 375 -24.42 5.55 1.05
CA ARG A 375 -23.78 6.86 1.22
C ARG A 375 -22.37 6.88 0.64
N TRP A 376 -21.53 5.91 0.95
CA TRP A 376 -20.17 5.85 0.44
C TRP A 376 -20.13 5.69 -1.08
N ARG A 377 -21.07 4.92 -1.64
CA ARG A 377 -21.19 4.77 -3.09
C ARG A 377 -21.56 6.10 -3.74
N ALA A 378 -22.58 6.78 -3.26
CA ALA A 378 -23.02 8.06 -3.79
C ALA A 378 -21.91 9.13 -3.82
N GLU A 379 -20.99 9.09 -2.85
CA GLU A 379 -19.88 10.05 -2.76
C GLU A 379 -18.67 9.67 -3.61
N ARG A 380 -18.43 8.37 -3.86
CA ARG A 380 -17.10 7.89 -4.31
C ARG A 380 -17.13 6.99 -5.53
N ASP A 381 -18.27 6.37 -5.87
CA ASP A 381 -18.36 5.49 -7.03
C ASP A 381 -18.24 6.30 -8.33
N ARG A 382 -17.37 5.85 -9.21
CA ARG A 382 -17.14 6.41 -10.53
C ARG A 382 -17.55 5.44 -11.64
N SER A 383 -18.36 4.46 -11.31
CA SER A 383 -18.92 3.52 -12.28
C SER A 383 -19.98 4.19 -13.14
N ASP A 384 -20.07 3.74 -14.38
CA ASP A 384 -21.14 4.10 -15.32
C ASP A 384 -21.56 2.86 -16.14
N ALA A 385 -22.26 3.06 -17.25
CA ALA A 385 -22.70 1.97 -18.12
C ALA A 385 -21.54 1.23 -18.80
N ALA A 386 -20.39 1.89 -19.04
CA ALA A 386 -19.23 1.33 -19.72
C ALA A 386 -18.08 0.95 -18.76
N LEU A 387 -18.03 1.58 -17.59
CA LEU A 387 -16.94 1.50 -16.64
C LEU A 387 -17.41 0.97 -15.28
N LEU A 388 -16.54 0.21 -14.60
CA LEU A 388 -16.72 -0.25 -13.21
C LEU A 388 -15.59 0.24 -12.33
N ASP A 389 -15.92 0.85 -11.19
CA ASP A 389 -14.98 1.07 -10.10
C ASP A 389 -14.81 -0.23 -9.31
N LEU A 390 -13.62 -0.84 -9.40
CA LEU A 390 -13.27 -2.12 -8.76
C LEU A 390 -13.36 -2.09 -7.22
N LYS A 391 -13.39 -0.90 -6.62
CA LYS A 391 -13.53 -0.73 -5.18
C LYS A 391 -14.94 -0.33 -4.78
N GLN A 392 -15.53 0.66 -5.45
CA GLN A 392 -16.78 1.31 -5.02
C GLN A 392 -18.03 0.79 -5.76
N GLY A 393 -17.87 0.18 -6.93
CA GLY A 393 -18.96 -0.28 -7.76
C GLY A 393 -19.83 -1.33 -7.08
N VAL A 394 -21.03 -1.55 -7.64
CA VAL A 394 -21.95 -2.58 -7.16
C VAL A 394 -21.36 -3.97 -7.37
N GLY A 395 -21.29 -4.77 -6.32
CA GLY A 395 -20.68 -6.12 -6.33
C GLY A 395 -19.14 -6.10 -6.33
N ALA A 396 -18.51 -4.94 -6.14
CA ALA A 396 -17.05 -4.78 -6.09
C ALA A 396 -16.47 -5.02 -4.67
N LEU A 397 -15.19 -4.75 -4.47
CA LEU A 397 -14.43 -5.08 -3.25
C LEU A 397 -15.12 -4.63 -1.96
N LEU A 398 -15.64 -3.39 -1.90
CA LEU A 398 -16.28 -2.90 -0.68
C LEU A 398 -17.61 -3.58 -0.37
N ASP A 399 -18.32 -4.10 -1.35
CA ASP A 399 -19.56 -4.86 -1.09
C ASP A 399 -19.23 -6.18 -0.39
N ILE A 400 -18.11 -6.83 -0.74
CA ILE A 400 -17.62 -8.03 -0.04
C ILE A 400 -17.21 -7.67 1.40
N GLU A 401 -16.44 -6.58 1.58
CA GLU A 401 -16.02 -6.13 2.91
C GLU A 401 -17.21 -5.78 3.81
N PHE A 402 -18.19 -5.02 3.32
CA PHE A 402 -19.37 -4.63 4.07
C PHE A 402 -20.25 -5.82 4.42
N LEU A 403 -20.40 -6.79 3.49
CA LEU A 403 -21.11 -8.05 3.75
C LEU A 403 -20.47 -8.80 4.93
N LEU A 404 -19.17 -9.03 4.89
CA LEU A 404 -18.46 -9.78 5.94
C LEU A 404 -18.49 -9.04 7.28
N GLN A 405 -18.34 -7.72 7.27
CA GLN A 405 -18.48 -6.90 8.48
C GLN A 405 -19.90 -7.01 9.06
N GLY A 406 -20.92 -6.94 8.21
CA GLY A 406 -22.32 -7.12 8.62
C GLY A 406 -22.59 -8.50 9.19
N LEU A 407 -22.13 -9.56 8.52
CA LEU A 407 -22.26 -10.94 8.98
C LEU A 407 -21.59 -11.16 10.33
N LEU A 408 -20.36 -10.63 10.51
CA LEU A 408 -19.67 -10.71 11.79
C LEU A 408 -20.47 -10.02 12.90
N LEU A 409 -20.97 -8.81 12.67
CA LEU A 409 -21.79 -8.09 13.66
C LEU A 409 -23.08 -8.83 14.03
N LEU A 410 -23.64 -9.61 13.13
CA LEU A 410 -24.86 -10.40 13.38
C LEU A 410 -24.58 -11.70 14.13
N HIS A 411 -23.44 -12.33 13.89
CA HIS A 411 -23.18 -13.69 14.36
C HIS A 411 -22.15 -13.81 15.47
N ALA A 412 -21.32 -12.78 15.73
CA ALA A 412 -20.23 -12.85 16.70
C ALA A 412 -20.69 -13.12 18.15
N ALA A 413 -21.88 -12.69 18.52
CA ALA A 413 -22.47 -12.95 19.85
C ALA A 413 -22.65 -14.45 20.15
N THR A 414 -23.02 -15.23 19.12
CA THR A 414 -23.23 -16.69 19.23
C THR A 414 -22.04 -17.50 18.71
N SER A 415 -21.16 -16.88 17.93
CA SER A 415 -20.03 -17.52 17.26
C SER A 415 -18.74 -16.73 17.42
N PRO A 416 -18.14 -16.69 18.63
CA PRO A 416 -16.94 -15.86 18.91
C PRO A 416 -15.72 -16.25 18.06
N ALA A 417 -15.72 -17.41 17.40
CA ALA A 417 -14.66 -17.83 16.48
C ALA A 417 -14.44 -16.83 15.33
N LEU A 418 -15.50 -16.13 14.88
CA LEU A 418 -15.42 -15.07 13.86
C LEU A 418 -14.48 -13.93 14.25
N LEU A 419 -14.36 -13.64 15.54
CA LEU A 419 -13.55 -12.52 16.06
C LEU A 419 -12.04 -12.71 15.93
N ARG A 420 -11.59 -13.94 15.61
CA ARG A 420 -10.17 -14.26 15.45
C ARG A 420 -9.57 -13.76 14.15
N HIS A 421 -10.41 -13.31 13.21
CA HIS A 421 -10.01 -13.00 11.84
C HIS A 421 -10.31 -11.54 11.48
N THR A 422 -9.40 -10.95 10.70
CA THR A 422 -9.56 -9.59 10.16
C THR A 422 -9.41 -9.57 8.63
N ALA A 423 -8.73 -10.57 8.05
CA ALA A 423 -8.51 -10.70 6.61
C ALA A 423 -9.74 -11.28 5.90
N THR A 424 -10.08 -10.78 4.73
CA THR A 424 -11.26 -11.17 3.95
C THR A 424 -11.34 -12.67 3.70
N PRO A 425 -10.30 -13.39 3.19
CA PRO A 425 -10.41 -14.84 2.96
C PRO A 425 -10.65 -15.63 4.25
N ALA A 426 -10.04 -15.23 5.35
CA ALA A 426 -10.22 -15.88 6.65
C ALA A 426 -11.63 -15.63 7.23
N LEU A 427 -12.17 -14.41 7.04
CA LEU A 427 -13.55 -14.09 7.43
C LEU A 427 -14.57 -14.87 6.58
N VAL A 428 -14.34 -15.02 5.27
CA VAL A 428 -15.18 -15.84 4.39
C VAL A 428 -15.22 -17.28 4.89
N ALA A 429 -14.05 -17.89 5.16
CA ALA A 429 -13.95 -19.25 5.68
C ALA A 429 -14.66 -19.39 7.03
N ALA A 430 -14.43 -18.47 7.95
CA ALA A 430 -15.06 -18.50 9.27
C ALA A 430 -16.59 -18.29 9.19
N CYS A 431 -17.08 -17.45 8.28
CA CYS A 431 -18.53 -17.33 8.03
C CYS A 431 -19.15 -18.62 7.50
N ALA A 432 -18.42 -19.39 6.68
CA ALA A 432 -18.87 -20.70 6.22
C ALA A 432 -18.90 -21.73 7.37
N GLU A 433 -17.85 -21.75 8.22
CA GLU A 433 -17.78 -22.66 9.37
C GLU A 433 -18.93 -22.47 10.35
N VAL A 434 -19.39 -21.23 10.55
CA VAL A 434 -20.53 -20.94 11.45
C VAL A 434 -21.89 -20.97 10.75
N GLY A 435 -21.95 -21.31 9.46
CA GLY A 435 -23.19 -21.41 8.67
C GLY A 435 -23.82 -20.06 8.29
N ALA A 436 -23.08 -18.95 8.41
CA ALA A 436 -23.51 -17.63 7.94
C ALA A 436 -23.41 -17.49 6.40
N LEU A 437 -22.59 -18.31 5.78
CA LEU A 437 -22.48 -18.53 4.34
C LEU A 437 -22.53 -20.02 4.07
N ASP A 438 -23.12 -20.44 2.96
CA ASP A 438 -22.93 -21.81 2.48
C ASP A 438 -21.58 -21.96 1.76
N ALA A 439 -21.17 -23.21 1.51
CA ALA A 439 -19.86 -23.50 0.91
C ALA A 439 -19.71 -22.92 -0.51
N ALA A 440 -20.79 -22.86 -1.30
CA ALA A 440 -20.77 -22.30 -2.65
C ALA A 440 -20.66 -20.77 -2.62
N GLN A 441 -21.37 -20.12 -1.71
CA GLN A 441 -21.30 -18.68 -1.47
C GLN A 441 -19.87 -18.28 -1.01
N ALA A 442 -19.30 -19.02 -0.07
CA ALA A 442 -17.95 -18.77 0.43
C ALA A 442 -16.90 -18.90 -0.69
N ALA A 443 -16.94 -20.00 -1.44
CA ALA A 443 -16.03 -20.20 -2.57
C ALA A 443 -16.17 -19.10 -3.64
N ALA A 444 -17.40 -18.66 -3.92
CA ALA A 444 -17.67 -17.61 -4.89
C ALA A 444 -17.16 -16.23 -4.41
N LEU A 445 -17.31 -15.89 -3.13
CA LEU A 445 -16.81 -14.63 -2.56
C LEU A 445 -15.28 -14.61 -2.51
N ASP A 446 -14.64 -15.72 -2.14
CA ASP A 446 -13.18 -15.80 -2.11
C ASP A 446 -12.58 -15.65 -3.51
N ALA A 447 -13.13 -16.34 -4.51
CA ALA A 447 -12.71 -16.20 -5.90
C ALA A 447 -12.95 -14.76 -6.43
N ALA A 448 -14.10 -14.15 -6.11
CA ALA A 448 -14.42 -12.79 -6.51
C ALA A 448 -13.47 -11.77 -5.87
N HIS A 449 -13.20 -11.92 -4.58
CA HIS A 449 -12.24 -11.07 -3.88
C HIS A 449 -10.83 -11.17 -4.50
N ALA A 450 -10.35 -12.37 -4.76
CA ALA A 450 -9.04 -12.59 -5.38
C ALA A 450 -8.93 -11.95 -6.78
N ASP A 451 -9.95 -12.10 -7.65
CA ASP A 451 -9.94 -11.51 -9.00
C ASP A 451 -10.03 -9.97 -8.96
N LEU A 452 -10.95 -9.42 -8.18
CA LEU A 452 -11.10 -7.97 -8.03
C LEU A 452 -9.83 -7.32 -7.45
N LEU A 453 -9.21 -7.96 -6.45
CA LEU A 453 -7.97 -7.52 -5.86
C LEU A 453 -6.81 -7.57 -6.88
N ALA A 454 -6.71 -8.65 -7.67
CA ALA A 454 -5.72 -8.78 -8.72
C ALA A 454 -5.83 -7.66 -9.76
N ARG A 455 -7.04 -7.38 -10.23
CA ARG A 455 -7.31 -6.27 -11.17
C ARG A 455 -6.95 -4.91 -10.54
N ALA A 456 -7.29 -4.68 -9.27
CA ALA A 456 -6.98 -3.44 -8.57
C ALA A 456 -5.47 -3.23 -8.37
N LEU A 457 -4.72 -4.28 -8.02
CA LEU A 457 -3.25 -4.22 -7.92
C LEU A 457 -2.60 -3.98 -9.29
N THR A 458 -3.09 -4.65 -10.34
CA THR A 458 -2.63 -4.44 -11.72
C THR A 458 -2.84 -2.99 -12.16
N CYS A 459 -4.03 -2.43 -11.91
CA CYS A 459 -4.29 -1.00 -12.21
C CYS A 459 -3.27 -0.08 -11.51
N THR A 460 -2.92 -0.38 -10.26
CA THR A 460 -1.91 0.40 -9.52
C THR A 460 -0.52 0.28 -10.17
N LEU A 461 -0.09 -0.94 -10.54
CA LEU A 461 1.20 -1.15 -11.20
C LEU A 461 1.27 -0.54 -12.61
N ASP A 462 0.14 -0.41 -13.28
CA ASP A 462 0.04 0.29 -14.57
C ASP A 462 -0.10 1.81 -14.42
N ALA A 463 -0.12 2.33 -13.18
CA ALA A 463 -0.44 3.74 -12.86
C ALA A 463 -1.78 4.20 -13.49
N ARG A 464 -2.77 3.31 -13.50
CA ARG A 464 -4.12 3.55 -14.01
C ARG A 464 -5.12 3.67 -12.87
N SER A 465 -6.24 4.33 -13.14
CA SER A 465 -7.40 4.34 -12.25
C SER A 465 -7.92 2.90 -12.02
N ARG A 466 -8.51 2.65 -10.85
CA ARG A 466 -9.25 1.41 -10.55
C ARG A 466 -10.64 1.36 -11.22
N VAL A 467 -10.96 2.34 -12.03
CA VAL A 467 -12.16 2.36 -12.88
C VAL A 467 -11.77 1.74 -14.22
N VAL A 468 -12.34 0.59 -14.52
CA VAL A 468 -11.96 -0.25 -15.67
C VAL A 468 -13.15 -0.47 -16.61
N PRO A 469 -12.92 -0.73 -17.91
CA PRO A 469 -13.98 -1.15 -18.80
C PRO A 469 -14.72 -2.39 -18.28
N ARG A 470 -16.04 -2.37 -18.40
CA ARG A 470 -16.89 -3.52 -18.08
C ARG A 470 -16.72 -4.60 -19.16
N ASP A 471 -16.71 -5.84 -18.72
CA ASP A 471 -16.80 -7.02 -19.58
C ASP A 471 -17.78 -8.02 -18.98
N ALA A 472 -18.25 -8.98 -19.78
CA ALA A 472 -19.24 -9.98 -19.36
C ALA A 472 -18.78 -10.81 -18.15
N ALA A 473 -17.48 -11.09 -18.01
CA ALA A 473 -16.93 -11.87 -16.90
C ALA A 473 -16.96 -11.04 -15.60
N LEU A 474 -16.56 -9.77 -15.67
CA LEU A 474 -16.56 -8.84 -14.54
C LEU A 474 -18.00 -8.54 -14.07
N ASP A 475 -18.94 -8.36 -15.02
CA ASP A 475 -20.35 -8.14 -14.71
C ASP A 475 -20.98 -9.37 -14.06
N ALA A 476 -20.69 -10.58 -14.55
CA ALA A 476 -21.15 -11.83 -13.96
C ALA A 476 -20.60 -12.05 -12.54
N LEU A 477 -19.33 -11.68 -12.33
CA LEU A 477 -18.68 -11.74 -11.01
C LEU A 477 -19.38 -10.79 -10.03
N CYS A 478 -19.57 -9.52 -10.39
CA CYS A 478 -20.22 -8.52 -9.54
C CYS A 478 -21.70 -8.86 -9.28
N ALA A 479 -22.41 -9.38 -10.29
CA ALA A 479 -23.78 -9.85 -10.10
C ALA A 479 -23.87 -11.01 -9.08
N ARG A 480 -22.90 -11.91 -9.08
CA ARG A 480 -22.82 -13.01 -8.10
C ARG A 480 -22.59 -12.51 -6.69
N VAL A 481 -21.64 -11.58 -6.48
CA VAL A 481 -21.43 -10.95 -5.17
C VAL A 481 -22.70 -10.26 -4.68
N THR A 482 -23.37 -9.51 -5.55
CA THR A 482 -24.62 -8.83 -5.23
C THR A 482 -25.73 -9.82 -4.84
N ALA A 483 -25.86 -10.94 -5.56
CA ALA A 483 -26.84 -11.97 -5.26
C ALA A 483 -26.59 -12.63 -3.89
N ILE A 484 -25.32 -12.92 -3.56
CA ILE A 484 -24.94 -13.46 -2.25
C ILE A 484 -25.26 -12.46 -1.13
N ALA A 485 -24.90 -11.19 -1.30
CA ALA A 485 -25.21 -10.16 -0.31
C ALA A 485 -26.72 -10.05 -0.04
N ARG A 486 -27.54 -10.07 -1.11
CA ARG A 486 -29.02 -10.09 -0.98
C ARG A 486 -29.53 -11.33 -0.25
N ALA A 487 -29.00 -12.49 -0.56
CA ALA A 487 -29.38 -13.74 0.11
C ALA A 487 -29.08 -13.68 1.62
N CYS A 488 -28.01 -12.98 2.03
CA CYS A 488 -27.68 -12.73 3.43
C CYS A 488 -28.47 -11.55 4.05
N GLY A 489 -29.36 -10.90 3.28
CA GLY A 489 -30.19 -9.79 3.75
C GLY A 489 -29.56 -8.39 3.62
N PHE A 490 -28.48 -8.24 2.82
CA PHE A 490 -27.82 -6.97 2.55
C PHE A 490 -28.01 -6.59 1.06
N ASP A 491 -28.96 -5.71 0.76
CA ASP A 491 -29.17 -5.23 -0.62
C ASP A 491 -28.38 -3.95 -0.88
N PHE A 492 -27.13 -4.09 -1.23
CA PHE A 492 -26.25 -2.95 -1.54
C PHE A 492 -26.56 -2.28 -2.88
N ALA A 493 -27.38 -2.88 -3.75
CA ALA A 493 -27.75 -2.27 -5.02
C ALA A 493 -28.89 -1.26 -4.91
N LYS A 494 -29.59 -1.19 -3.77
CA LYS A 494 -30.61 -0.18 -3.53
C LYS A 494 -29.99 1.21 -3.48
N GLU A 495 -30.51 2.12 -4.31
CA GLU A 495 -30.24 3.54 -4.16
C GLU A 495 -30.73 3.99 -2.78
N GLY A 496 -29.89 4.70 -2.03
CA GLY A 496 -30.27 5.23 -0.75
C GLY A 496 -31.45 6.17 -0.93
N VAL A 497 -32.54 5.90 -0.23
CA VAL A 497 -33.67 6.85 -0.12
C VAL A 497 -33.09 8.11 0.49
N GLY A 498 -32.91 9.15 -0.33
CA GLY A 498 -32.36 10.41 0.11
C GLY A 498 -33.24 11.04 1.18
N SER A 499 -32.76 10.99 2.42
CA SER A 499 -33.15 11.99 3.41
C SER A 499 -32.40 13.26 3.07
N ARG A 500 -33.01 14.08 2.22
CA ARG A 500 -32.76 15.51 2.23
C ARG A 500 -33.42 16.02 3.51
N GLU A 501 -32.62 16.23 4.55
CA GLU A 501 -32.89 17.22 5.61
C GLU A 501 -31.54 17.65 6.21
#